data_384225cf33e9e2ac379d5f65b7f02792
#
_entry.id   384225cf33e9e2ac379d5f65b7f02792
#
_cell.length_a   1.000
_cell.length_b   1.000
_cell.length_c   1.000
_cell.angle_alpha   90.00
_cell.angle_beta   90.00
_cell.angle_gamma   90.00
#
_symmetry.space_group_name_H-M   'P 1'
#
loop_
_entity.id
_entity.type
_entity.pdbx_description
1 polymer ?
#
loop_
_entity_poly.entity_id
_entity_poly.type
_entity_poly.pdbx_seq_one_letter_code
_entity_poly.pdbx_strand_id
1 'polypeptide(L)'
;MAIAGIKTLDERSRTVFQHIVDSFLISGEPIGSQTISKLMGANLSSASIRSVMAALEEMGLLFSPHTSSGRLPTDLGLRIFVDGLLEIRGDLSQDEMSGIKERCSLNGRSFPKVLEEASSALSGLSECAGLVISPKTDAPLRQLEFVPLGDGR
;
A
#
# COMPACT_ATOMS: atom_id res chain seq x y z
N MET A 1 12.29 17.76 -2.87
CA MET A 1 12.92 16.58 -3.49
C MET A 1 11.79 15.70 -3.99
N ALA A 2 11.70 15.48 -5.30
CA ALA A 2 10.68 14.58 -5.85
C ALA A 2 11.01 13.16 -5.37
N ILE A 3 10.08 12.52 -4.67
CA ILE A 3 10.19 11.12 -4.25
C ILE A 3 10.10 10.31 -5.54
N ALA A 4 11.23 9.74 -5.95
CA ALA A 4 11.27 8.84 -7.08
C ALA A 4 10.35 7.64 -6.73
N GLY A 5 9.24 7.51 -7.45
CA GLY A 5 8.30 6.42 -7.24
C GLY A 5 8.91 5.07 -7.60
N ILE A 6 8.27 3.98 -7.23
CA ILE A 6 8.69 2.60 -7.53
C ILE A 6 8.95 2.37 -9.04
N LYS A 7 8.33 3.19 -9.89
CA LYS A 7 8.52 3.19 -11.36
C LYS A 7 9.91 3.59 -11.81
N THR A 8 10.70 4.28 -10.97
CA THR A 8 12.07 4.66 -11.29
C THR A 8 13.08 3.54 -11.05
N LEU A 9 12.66 2.49 -10.32
CA LEU A 9 13.44 1.28 -10.16
C LEU A 9 13.37 0.45 -11.44
N ASP A 10 14.49 -0.16 -11.83
CA ASP A 10 14.46 -1.18 -12.85
C ASP A 10 13.62 -2.40 -12.37
N GLU A 11 13.15 -3.21 -13.31
CA GLU A 11 12.30 -4.35 -13.03
C GLU A 11 12.90 -5.32 -12.01
N ARG A 12 14.20 -5.51 -12.10
CA ARG A 12 14.96 -6.40 -11.20
C ARG A 12 14.99 -5.85 -9.77
N SER A 13 15.33 -4.58 -9.61
CA SER A 13 15.36 -3.91 -8.30
C SER A 13 13.97 -3.86 -7.68
N ARG A 14 12.95 -3.63 -8.50
CA ARG A 14 11.56 -3.65 -8.07
C ARG A 14 11.15 -5.01 -7.53
N THR A 15 11.46 -6.10 -8.27
CA THR A 15 11.12 -7.46 -7.84
C THR A 15 11.83 -7.84 -6.54
N VAL A 16 13.13 -7.54 -6.43
CA VAL A 16 13.89 -7.78 -5.18
C VAL A 16 13.31 -6.98 -4.02
N PHE A 17 13.00 -5.71 -4.23
CA PHE A 17 12.41 -4.83 -3.22
C PHE A 17 11.05 -5.35 -2.77
N GLN A 18 10.20 -5.78 -3.69
CA GLN A 18 8.90 -6.37 -3.39
C GLN A 18 9.04 -7.58 -2.47
N HIS A 19 9.92 -8.54 -2.81
CA HIS A 19 10.14 -9.72 -1.96
C HIS A 19 10.66 -9.38 -0.56
N ILE A 20 11.46 -8.30 -0.42
CA ILE A 20 11.93 -7.84 0.87
C ILE A 20 10.77 -7.30 1.70
N VAL A 21 9.94 -6.44 1.10
CA VAL A 21 8.78 -5.85 1.80
C VAL A 21 7.74 -6.91 2.15
N ASP A 22 7.39 -7.81 1.22
CA ASP A 22 6.45 -8.90 1.48
C ASP A 22 6.92 -9.80 2.63
N SER A 23 8.21 -10.14 2.64
CA SER A 23 8.79 -10.93 3.74
C SER A 23 8.75 -10.19 5.07
N PHE A 24 9.04 -8.92 5.06
CA PHE A 24 8.98 -8.07 6.26
C PHE A 24 7.55 -7.96 6.81
N LEU A 25 6.55 -7.79 5.95
CA LEU A 25 5.15 -7.71 6.36
C LEU A 25 4.65 -9.00 7.04
N ILE A 26 5.24 -10.14 6.68
CA ILE A 26 4.89 -11.44 7.27
C ILE A 26 5.64 -11.70 8.57
N SER A 27 6.96 -11.44 8.59
CA SER A 27 7.85 -11.90 9.69
C SER A 27 8.27 -10.79 10.65
N GLY A 28 8.29 -9.53 10.21
CA GLY A 28 8.91 -8.42 10.95
C GLY A 28 10.45 -8.48 11.02
N GLU A 29 11.08 -9.48 10.40
CA GLU A 29 12.49 -9.79 10.54
C GLU A 29 13.32 -9.36 9.31
N PRO A 30 14.61 -9.02 9.51
CA PRO A 30 15.51 -8.71 8.41
C PRO A 30 15.72 -9.92 7.50
N ILE A 31 15.68 -9.71 6.18
CA ILE A 31 15.85 -10.78 5.21
C ILE A 31 17.21 -10.69 4.49
N GLY A 32 17.88 -11.83 4.36
CA GLY A 32 19.17 -11.96 3.69
C GLY A 32 19.05 -12.27 2.21
N SER A 33 20.11 -11.92 1.43
CA SER A 33 20.16 -12.14 -0.03
C SER A 33 20.03 -13.62 -0.43
N GLN A 34 20.47 -14.54 0.40
CA GLN A 34 20.32 -15.99 0.14
C GLN A 34 18.86 -16.43 0.22
N THR A 35 18.11 -15.92 1.19
CA THR A 35 16.68 -16.22 1.35
C THR A 35 15.90 -15.66 0.17
N ILE A 36 16.16 -14.42 -0.25
CA ILE A 36 15.53 -13.82 -1.45
C ILE A 36 15.86 -14.63 -2.70
N SER A 37 17.13 -15.06 -2.87
CA SER A 37 17.51 -15.90 -4.01
C SER A 37 16.70 -17.19 -4.10
N LYS A 38 16.44 -17.83 -2.95
CA LYS A 38 15.59 -19.03 -2.89
C LYS A 38 14.14 -18.73 -3.23
N LEU A 39 13.57 -17.65 -2.69
CA LEU A 39 12.19 -17.21 -2.97
C LEU A 39 11.98 -16.89 -4.46
N MET A 40 12.98 -16.31 -5.11
CA MET A 40 12.96 -16.01 -6.54
C MET A 40 13.27 -17.22 -7.46
N GLY A 41 13.28 -18.44 -6.91
CA GLY A 41 13.55 -19.66 -7.69
C GLY A 41 14.98 -19.73 -8.27
N ALA A 42 15.96 -19.13 -7.59
CA ALA A 42 17.36 -19.04 -7.98
C ALA A 42 17.63 -18.35 -9.35
N ASN A 43 16.67 -17.60 -9.88
CA ASN A 43 16.83 -16.82 -11.11
C ASN A 43 17.91 -15.73 -10.99
N LEU A 44 18.22 -15.31 -9.77
CA LEU A 44 19.27 -14.36 -9.44
C LEU A 44 20.20 -14.94 -8.38
N SER A 45 21.52 -14.78 -8.60
CA SER A 45 22.51 -15.17 -7.58
C SER A 45 22.39 -14.30 -6.32
N SER A 46 22.72 -14.86 -5.17
CA SER A 46 22.73 -14.10 -3.91
C SER A 46 23.68 -12.90 -3.94
N ALA A 47 24.76 -12.98 -4.72
CA ALA A 47 25.70 -11.87 -4.95
C ALA A 47 25.03 -10.72 -5.71
N SER A 48 24.29 -11.05 -6.77
CA SER A 48 23.52 -10.09 -7.55
C SER A 48 22.44 -9.40 -6.71
N ILE A 49 21.73 -10.18 -5.89
CA ILE A 49 20.71 -9.63 -4.97
C ILE A 49 21.34 -8.71 -3.94
N ARG A 50 22.53 -9.05 -3.42
CA ARG A 50 23.25 -8.20 -2.49
C ARG A 50 23.62 -6.85 -3.11
N SER A 51 24.03 -6.82 -4.39
CA SER A 51 24.29 -5.56 -5.10
C SER A 51 23.03 -4.71 -5.25
N VAL A 52 21.90 -5.33 -5.57
CA VAL A 52 20.60 -4.64 -5.62
C VAL A 52 20.19 -4.10 -4.24
N MET A 53 20.33 -4.91 -3.19
CA MET A 53 20.05 -4.48 -1.81
C MET A 53 20.90 -3.28 -1.40
N ALA A 54 22.19 -3.26 -1.79
CA ALA A 54 23.08 -2.13 -1.50
C ALA A 54 22.62 -0.86 -2.23
N ALA A 55 22.24 -0.96 -3.50
CA ALA A 55 21.72 0.18 -4.24
C ALA A 55 20.40 0.71 -3.64
N LEU A 56 19.50 -0.17 -3.22
CA LEU A 56 18.26 0.22 -2.55
C LEU A 56 18.52 0.86 -1.17
N GLU A 57 19.58 0.43 -0.47
CA GLU A 57 20.04 1.03 0.79
C GLU A 57 20.61 2.43 0.56
N GLU A 58 21.41 2.63 -0.48
CA GLU A 58 21.92 3.95 -0.89
C GLU A 58 20.78 4.92 -1.27
N MET A 59 19.72 4.41 -1.84
CA MET A 59 18.49 5.18 -2.13
C MET A 59 17.64 5.46 -0.88
N GLY A 60 17.98 4.92 0.29
CA GLY A 60 17.27 5.09 1.52
C GLY A 60 15.98 4.27 1.63
N LEU A 61 15.77 3.29 0.74
CA LEU A 61 14.58 2.42 0.74
C LEU A 61 14.72 1.23 1.70
N LEU A 62 15.95 0.81 1.94
CA LEU A 62 16.31 -0.28 2.85
C LEU A 62 17.31 0.23 3.89
N PHE A 63 17.43 -0.51 4.98
CA PHE A 63 18.49 -0.33 5.96
C PHE A 63 18.91 -1.66 6.57
N SER A 64 20.12 -1.71 7.14
CA SER A 64 20.63 -2.84 7.88
C SER A 64 20.62 -2.51 9.37
N PRO A 65 19.89 -3.24 10.24
CA PRO A 65 19.92 -2.99 11.66
C PRO A 65 21.27 -3.37 12.29
N HIS A 66 21.97 -4.36 11.70
CA HIS A 66 23.30 -4.79 12.12
C HIS A 66 24.13 -5.23 10.91
N THR A 67 25.45 -5.16 11.02
CA THR A 67 26.39 -5.43 9.91
C THR A 67 26.24 -6.82 9.28
N SER A 68 25.80 -7.83 10.06
CA SER A 68 25.61 -9.22 9.62
C SER A 68 24.15 -9.59 9.40
N SER A 69 23.19 -8.71 9.73
CA SER A 69 21.78 -8.95 9.51
C SER A 69 21.39 -8.69 8.05
N GLY A 70 20.23 -9.22 7.66
CA GLY A 70 19.63 -8.89 6.37
C GLY A 70 19.28 -7.41 6.23
N ARG A 71 18.34 -7.11 5.37
CA ARG A 71 17.81 -5.77 5.15
C ARG A 71 16.35 -5.69 5.54
N LEU A 72 15.97 -4.50 6.03
CA LEU A 72 14.61 -4.10 6.35
C LEU A 72 14.21 -2.90 5.49
N PRO A 73 12.93 -2.75 5.13
CA PRO A 73 12.46 -1.53 4.52
C PRO A 73 12.47 -0.37 5.53
N THR A 74 12.80 0.83 5.06
CA THR A 74 12.62 2.07 5.80
C THR A 74 11.15 2.52 5.72
N ASP A 75 10.74 3.51 6.53
CA ASP A 75 9.43 4.15 6.40
C ASP A 75 9.22 4.74 5.00
N LEU A 76 10.27 5.33 4.42
CA LEU A 76 10.25 5.81 3.04
C LEU A 76 10.05 4.65 2.05
N GLY A 77 10.75 3.53 2.25
CA GLY A 77 10.60 2.34 1.44
C GLY A 77 9.19 1.78 1.48
N LEU A 78 8.60 1.64 2.68
CA LEU A 78 7.22 1.18 2.83
C LEU A 78 6.23 2.12 2.14
N ARG A 79 6.40 3.43 2.28
CA ARG A 79 5.55 4.42 1.60
C ARG A 79 5.62 4.31 0.08
N ILE A 80 6.83 4.25 -0.48
CA ILE A 80 7.03 4.09 -1.93
C ILE A 80 6.46 2.75 -2.43
N PHE A 81 6.54 1.70 -1.62
CA PHE A 81 5.94 0.41 -1.94
C PHE A 81 4.41 0.49 -2.02
N VAL A 82 3.77 1.11 -1.03
CA VAL A 82 2.30 1.31 -1.02
C VAL A 82 1.86 2.19 -2.18
N ASP A 83 2.52 3.32 -2.39
CA ASP A 83 2.22 4.22 -3.51
C ASP A 83 2.36 3.49 -4.86
N GLY A 84 3.43 2.68 -5.00
CA GLY A 84 3.66 1.87 -6.18
C GLY A 84 2.63 0.76 -6.40
N LEU A 85 2.12 0.14 -5.36
CA LEU A 85 1.03 -0.82 -5.46
C LEU A 85 -0.26 -0.16 -5.92
N LEU A 86 -0.57 1.02 -5.41
CA LEU A 86 -1.72 1.82 -5.83
C LEU A 86 -1.62 2.21 -7.31
N GLU A 87 -0.41 2.51 -7.79
CA GLU A 87 -0.15 2.80 -9.20
C GLU A 87 -0.22 1.56 -10.12
N ILE A 88 0.19 0.38 -9.64
CA ILE A 88 0.23 -0.87 -10.42
C ILE A 88 -1.15 -1.52 -10.53
N ARG A 89 -2.02 -1.34 -9.54
CA ARG A 89 -3.38 -1.91 -9.57
C ARG A 89 -4.26 -1.34 -10.69
N GLY A 90 -3.73 -0.42 -11.47
CA GLY A 90 -4.38 0.14 -12.63
C GLY A 90 -5.47 1.15 -12.26
N ASP A 91 -5.78 2.01 -13.21
CA ASP A 91 -6.95 2.85 -13.10
C ASP A 91 -8.20 1.97 -12.97
N LEU A 92 -9.11 2.36 -12.10
CA LEU A 92 -10.43 1.76 -12.00
C LEU A 92 -11.04 1.66 -13.41
N SER A 93 -11.70 0.57 -13.71
CA SER A 93 -12.44 0.47 -14.97
C SER A 93 -13.42 1.65 -15.12
N GLN A 94 -13.76 2.03 -16.34
CA GLN A 94 -14.70 3.12 -16.58
C GLN A 94 -16.04 2.89 -15.88
N ASP A 95 -16.46 1.62 -15.77
CA ASP A 95 -17.71 1.24 -15.10
C ASP A 95 -17.60 1.40 -13.58
N GLU A 96 -16.49 0.99 -12.96
CA GLU A 96 -16.23 1.20 -11.53
C GLU A 96 -16.12 2.68 -11.20
N MET A 97 -15.40 3.45 -12.03
CA MET A 97 -15.26 4.89 -11.84
C MET A 97 -16.61 5.61 -11.98
N SER A 98 -17.44 5.20 -12.93
CA SER A 98 -18.77 5.74 -13.13
C SER A 98 -19.69 5.40 -11.96
N GLY A 99 -19.64 4.17 -11.48
CA GLY A 99 -20.41 3.73 -10.29
C GLY A 99 -20.02 4.48 -9.02
N ILE A 100 -18.74 4.75 -8.79
CA ILE A 100 -18.27 5.56 -7.67
C ILE A 100 -18.74 7.01 -7.81
N LYS A 101 -18.59 7.62 -9.00
CA LYS A 101 -19.04 9.00 -9.26
C LYS A 101 -20.54 9.15 -9.05
N GLU A 102 -21.35 8.20 -9.50
CA GLU A 102 -22.79 8.23 -9.32
C GLU A 102 -23.18 8.15 -7.84
N ARG A 103 -22.56 7.26 -7.06
CA ARG A 103 -22.80 7.11 -5.62
C ARG A 103 -22.36 8.33 -4.83
N CYS A 104 -21.24 8.95 -5.21
CA CYS A 104 -20.69 10.12 -4.53
C CYS A 104 -21.26 11.46 -5.05
N SER A 105 -22.18 11.45 -6.00
CA SER A 105 -22.77 12.67 -6.56
C SER A 105 -23.87 13.24 -5.67
N LEU A 106 -23.90 14.57 -5.52
CA LEU A 106 -24.89 15.27 -4.71
C LEU A 106 -26.32 15.25 -5.31
N ASN A 107 -26.50 15.03 -6.60
CA ASN A 107 -27.73 14.95 -7.39
C ASN A 107 -29.05 14.95 -6.60
N GLY A 108 -29.34 16.04 -5.85
CA GLY A 108 -30.54 16.18 -5.03
C GLY A 108 -30.55 15.40 -3.71
N ARG A 109 -29.44 14.75 -3.34
CA ARG A 109 -29.27 14.02 -2.07
C ARG A 109 -28.72 14.95 -0.99
N SER A 110 -29.07 14.68 0.28
CA SER A 110 -28.48 15.41 1.39
C SER A 110 -27.00 15.02 1.57
N PHE A 111 -26.18 15.97 1.98
CA PHE A 111 -24.75 15.73 2.22
C PHE A 111 -24.45 14.56 3.18
N PRO A 112 -25.18 14.37 4.31
CA PRO A 112 -25.01 13.19 5.15
C PRO A 112 -25.23 11.88 4.42
N LYS A 113 -26.21 11.80 3.53
CA LYS A 113 -26.50 10.60 2.76
C LYS A 113 -25.38 10.26 1.74
N VAL A 114 -24.79 11.27 1.14
CA VAL A 114 -23.63 11.07 0.25
C VAL A 114 -22.41 10.57 1.01
N LEU A 115 -22.18 11.05 2.24
CA LEU A 115 -21.09 10.55 3.08
C LEU A 115 -21.31 9.09 3.52
N GLU A 116 -22.54 8.73 3.84
CA GLU A 116 -22.91 7.34 4.17
C GLU A 116 -22.68 6.41 2.99
N GLU A 117 -23.14 6.78 1.80
CA GLU A 117 -22.95 6.01 0.57
C GLU A 117 -21.46 5.91 0.16
N ALA A 118 -20.68 6.98 0.33
CA ALA A 118 -19.24 6.97 0.10
C ALA A 118 -18.51 6.03 1.09
N SER A 119 -18.88 6.08 2.36
CA SER A 119 -18.32 5.20 3.39
C SER A 119 -18.64 3.72 3.09
N SER A 120 -19.89 3.44 2.70
CA SER A 120 -20.33 2.11 2.30
C SER A 120 -19.61 1.60 1.04
N ALA A 121 -19.41 2.47 0.04
CA ALA A 121 -18.67 2.11 -1.17
C ALA A 121 -17.20 1.79 -0.87
N LEU A 122 -16.52 2.59 -0.04
CA LEU A 122 -15.15 2.35 0.40
C LEU A 122 -15.02 1.03 1.17
N SER A 123 -15.95 0.76 2.08
CA SER A 123 -15.98 -0.48 2.83
C SER A 123 -16.17 -1.71 1.93
N GLY A 124 -17.09 -1.64 0.96
CA GLY A 124 -17.34 -2.73 0.03
C GLY A 124 -16.16 -3.00 -0.93
N LEU A 125 -15.43 -1.95 -1.35
CA LEU A 125 -14.26 -2.09 -2.23
C LEU A 125 -13.03 -2.61 -1.49
N SER A 126 -12.86 -2.25 -0.23
CA SER A 126 -11.68 -2.60 0.57
C SER A 126 -11.84 -3.87 1.40
N GLU A 127 -13.06 -4.40 1.52
CA GLU A 127 -13.42 -5.45 2.49
C GLU A 127 -13.03 -5.09 3.93
N CYS A 128 -12.95 -3.78 4.23
CA CYS A 128 -12.60 -3.22 5.52
C CYS A 128 -13.68 -2.24 5.99
N ALA A 129 -13.58 -1.75 7.23
CA ALA A 129 -14.43 -0.67 7.70
C ALA A 129 -14.06 0.64 6.98
N GLY A 130 -15.02 1.24 6.28
CA GLY A 130 -14.87 2.55 5.64
C GLY A 130 -15.23 3.69 6.60
N LEU A 131 -14.38 4.70 6.72
CA LEU A 131 -14.63 5.89 7.51
C LEU A 131 -14.45 7.15 6.66
N VAL A 132 -15.50 7.96 6.55
CA VAL A 132 -15.45 9.25 5.87
C VAL A 132 -15.63 10.36 6.89
N ILE A 133 -14.62 11.23 7.02
CA ILE A 133 -14.65 12.37 7.94
C ILE A 133 -14.73 13.65 7.12
N SER A 134 -15.73 14.48 7.41
CA SER A 134 -15.86 15.81 6.81
C SER A 134 -15.52 16.90 7.84
N PRO A 135 -14.45 17.66 7.65
CA PRO A 135 -14.04 18.70 8.59
C PRO A 135 -14.85 19.99 8.38
N LYS A 136 -16.15 19.99 8.62
CA LYS A 136 -16.96 21.20 8.31
C LYS A 136 -17.51 21.96 9.49
N THR A 137 -17.30 21.54 10.72
CA THR A 137 -17.72 22.31 11.90
C THR A 137 -16.84 21.96 13.08
N ASP A 138 -16.51 22.92 13.92
CA ASP A 138 -15.87 22.73 15.22
C ASP A 138 -16.79 22.00 16.23
N ALA A 139 -17.85 21.39 15.74
CA ALA A 139 -18.76 20.60 16.57
C ALA A 139 -18.13 19.24 16.86
N PRO A 140 -18.04 18.83 18.14
CA PRO A 140 -17.51 17.53 18.52
C PRO A 140 -18.36 16.40 17.91
N LEU A 141 -17.70 15.32 17.47
CA LEU A 141 -18.37 14.08 17.08
C LEU A 141 -19.29 13.63 18.21
N ARG A 142 -20.60 13.58 17.95
CA ARG A 142 -21.58 13.20 18.95
C ARG A 142 -21.89 11.71 18.97
N GLN A 143 -21.68 11.03 17.83
CA GLN A 143 -21.99 9.60 17.71
C GLN A 143 -21.18 8.98 16.59
N LEU A 144 -20.73 7.77 16.81
CA LEU A 144 -20.10 6.91 15.81
C LEU A 144 -20.95 5.64 15.73
N GLU A 145 -21.51 5.35 14.57
CA GLU A 145 -22.37 4.19 14.35
C GLU A 145 -21.68 3.22 13.41
N PHE A 146 -21.51 1.97 13.84
CA PHE A 146 -20.98 0.89 13.02
C PHE A 146 -22.14 0.13 12.40
N VAL A 147 -22.24 0.17 11.08
CA VAL A 147 -23.26 -0.55 10.33
C VAL A 147 -22.68 -1.86 9.79
N PRO A 148 -23.21 -3.04 10.13
CA PRO A 148 -22.78 -4.30 9.56
C PRO A 148 -23.15 -4.35 8.07
N LEU A 149 -22.16 -4.61 7.22
CA LEU A 149 -22.29 -4.65 5.76
C LEU A 149 -22.41 -6.08 5.23
N GLY A 150 -23.38 -6.84 5.69
CA GLY A 150 -23.68 -8.15 5.11
C GLY A 150 -23.72 -9.30 6.09
N ASP A 151 -24.28 -10.42 5.62
CA ASP A 151 -24.51 -11.63 6.41
C ASP A 151 -23.20 -12.22 6.97
N GLY A 152 -23.03 -12.08 8.28
CA GLY A 152 -22.11 -12.90 9.06
C GLY A 152 -20.71 -12.32 9.33
N ARG A 153 -20.49 -10.99 9.22
CA ARG A 153 -19.26 -10.36 9.72
C ARG A 153 -19.52 -9.14 10.58
#